data_a75c93f960ce5a49ae4fdfc87b3c1e01
#
_entry.id   a75c93f960ce5a49ae4fdfc87b3c1e01
#
_cell.length_a   1.000
_cell.length_b   1.000
_cell.length_c   1.000
_cell.angle_alpha   90.00
_cell.angle_beta   90.00
_cell.angle_gamma   90.00
#
_symmetry.space_group_name_H-M   'P 1'
#
loop_
_entity.id
_entity.type
_entity.pdbx_description
1 polymer ?
#
loop_
_entity_poly.entity_id
_entity_poly.type
_entity_poly.pdbx_seq_one_letter_code
_entity_poly.pdbx_strand_id
1 'polypeptide(L)'
;DTSDIYEQAMQFMNHVMPGNVARVKLYQDEVPLFSRFQIEHQIETAFSREVRLPSGGAIVIDHTEALVSIDVNSGRSTKGSDIEHTAFNTNLEAADEVARQLRLRDLGGLVVIDFIDMESARNQREVENRLRDALHYDRARVQTGKISRFGLLELSRQRLRPSLGETNHVACPRCHGTGHIRGIESTALHILRITQEEAMKENSAIIQVQLPVEAATFLINEKRAHIHKIEERMGVEVVLIPNIHLETPNYTITRIKSDDITEETARASYQMVEKPAEEESTVAEQEPKAVRAEAAVKGITPSSPAP
;
A
#
# COMPACT_ATOMS: atom_id res chain seq x y z
N ASP A 1 5.13 -6.60 30.82
CA ASP A 1 3.95 -6.05 31.52
C ASP A 1 3.19 -7.12 32.29
N THR A 2 3.21 -8.38 31.86
CA THR A 2 2.45 -9.46 32.49
C THR A 2 3.41 -10.30 33.35
N SER A 3 3.02 -10.59 34.60
CA SER A 3 3.84 -11.42 35.54
C SER A 3 4.12 -12.80 34.99
N ASP A 4 3.11 -13.44 34.37
CA ASP A 4 3.25 -14.79 33.84
C ASP A 4 4.31 -14.89 32.73
N ILE A 5 4.30 -13.90 31.80
CA ILE A 5 5.30 -13.85 30.72
C ILE A 5 6.69 -13.53 31.27
N TYR A 6 6.76 -12.65 32.28
CA TYR A 6 8.04 -12.38 32.97
C TYR A 6 8.61 -13.64 33.63
N GLU A 7 7.81 -14.43 34.33
CA GLU A 7 8.25 -15.67 34.95
C GLU A 7 8.73 -16.70 33.92
N GLN A 8 7.98 -16.85 32.81
CA GLN A 8 8.39 -17.72 31.68
C GLN A 8 9.71 -17.24 31.06
N ALA A 9 9.84 -15.93 30.82
CA ALA A 9 11.08 -15.34 30.31
C ALA A 9 12.25 -15.55 31.29
N MET A 10 12.03 -15.37 32.58
CA MET A 10 13.06 -15.60 33.62
C MET A 10 13.49 -17.07 33.69
N GLN A 11 12.55 -18.02 33.63
CA GLN A 11 12.85 -19.45 33.60
C GLN A 11 13.68 -19.80 32.35
N PHE A 12 13.28 -19.30 31.19
CA PHE A 12 14.02 -19.51 29.94
C PHE A 12 15.43 -18.92 30.01
N MET A 13 15.56 -17.66 30.47
CA MET A 13 16.86 -16.98 30.59
C MET A 13 17.79 -17.66 31.59
N ASN A 14 17.27 -18.12 32.71
CA ASN A 14 18.05 -18.89 33.70
C ASN A 14 18.64 -20.17 33.10
N HIS A 15 17.89 -20.79 32.16
CA HIS A 15 18.31 -22.05 31.55
C HIS A 15 19.30 -21.85 30.40
N VAL A 16 19.04 -20.83 29.53
CA VAL A 16 19.80 -20.64 28.30
C VAL A 16 20.96 -19.63 28.45
N MET A 17 20.75 -18.54 29.21
CA MET A 17 21.73 -17.45 29.37
C MET A 17 21.74 -16.88 30.80
N PRO A 18 22.23 -17.62 31.78
CA PRO A 18 22.17 -17.21 33.18
C PRO A 18 22.87 -15.89 33.49
N GLY A 19 23.91 -15.53 32.76
CA GLY A 19 24.60 -14.23 32.89
C GLY A 19 23.78 -13.00 32.49
N ASN A 20 22.67 -13.18 31.78
CA ASN A 20 21.81 -12.09 31.32
C ASN A 20 20.51 -11.94 32.11
N VAL A 21 20.26 -12.79 33.08
CA VAL A 21 19.04 -12.77 33.91
C VAL A 21 18.81 -11.40 34.58
N ALA A 22 19.86 -10.77 35.07
CA ALA A 22 19.79 -9.44 35.70
C ALA A 22 19.33 -8.32 34.77
N ARG A 23 19.34 -8.55 33.44
CA ARG A 23 18.87 -7.58 32.41
C ARG A 23 17.36 -7.67 32.17
N VAL A 24 16.73 -8.77 32.57
CA VAL A 24 15.26 -8.92 32.43
C VAL A 24 14.60 -8.28 33.64
N LYS A 25 13.72 -7.31 33.39
CA LYS A 25 13.02 -6.58 34.45
C LYS A 25 11.51 -6.59 34.16
N LEU A 26 10.73 -6.78 35.22
CA LEU A 26 9.28 -6.61 35.16
C LEU A 26 8.95 -5.12 35.10
N TYR A 27 8.17 -4.71 34.08
CA TYR A 27 7.70 -3.34 33.95
C TYR A 27 6.35 -3.18 34.67
N GLN A 28 6.28 -2.24 35.62
CA GLN A 28 5.11 -2.02 36.49
C GLN A 28 4.65 -0.56 36.56
N ASP A 29 5.21 0.32 35.70
CA ASP A 29 4.81 1.72 35.67
C ASP A 29 3.39 1.89 35.10
N GLU A 30 2.70 2.95 35.51
CA GLU A 30 1.34 3.26 35.03
C GLU A 30 1.27 3.62 33.53
N VAL A 31 2.37 4.17 32.99
CA VAL A 31 2.44 4.53 31.57
C VAL A 31 2.78 3.30 30.74
N PRO A 32 2.03 2.95 29.71
CA PRO A 32 2.35 1.82 28.84
C PRO A 32 3.77 1.90 28.29
N LEU A 33 4.48 0.77 28.27
CA LEU A 33 5.90 0.71 27.92
C LEU A 33 6.18 1.29 26.53
N PHE A 34 5.35 0.98 25.55
CA PHE A 34 5.51 1.45 24.18
C PHE A 34 5.27 2.96 24.05
N SER A 35 4.29 3.49 24.79
CA SER A 35 4.02 4.93 24.84
C SER A 35 5.17 5.67 25.51
N ARG A 36 5.74 5.13 26.61
CA ARG A 36 6.89 5.72 27.30
C ARG A 36 8.11 5.89 26.40
N PHE A 37 8.38 4.94 25.55
CA PHE A 37 9.52 4.96 24.62
C PHE A 37 9.14 5.48 23.23
N GLN A 38 7.95 6.04 23.06
CA GLN A 38 7.43 6.57 21.77
C GLN A 38 7.44 5.52 20.63
N ILE A 39 7.34 4.24 20.99
CA ILE A 39 7.32 3.15 20.01
C ILE A 39 6.02 3.18 19.19
N GLU A 40 4.88 3.45 19.84
CA GLU A 40 3.58 3.64 19.21
C GLU A 40 3.66 4.68 18.09
N HIS A 41 4.24 5.85 18.38
CA HIS A 41 4.42 6.91 17.40
C HIS A 41 5.30 6.49 16.22
N GLN A 42 6.33 5.70 16.46
CA GLN A 42 7.19 5.16 15.40
C GLN A 42 6.46 4.12 14.54
N ILE A 43 5.59 3.32 15.14
CA ILE A 43 4.74 2.35 14.43
C ILE A 43 3.79 3.11 13.50
N GLU A 44 3.06 4.11 14.01
CA GLU A 44 2.16 4.95 13.20
C GLU A 44 2.90 5.66 12.07
N THR A 45 4.08 6.19 12.36
CA THR A 45 4.92 6.84 11.33
C THR A 45 5.34 5.84 10.24
N ALA A 46 5.57 4.56 10.59
CA ALA A 46 5.93 3.52 9.61
C ALA A 46 4.77 3.16 8.67
N PHE A 47 3.51 3.42 9.04
CA PHE A 47 2.34 3.25 8.17
C PHE A 47 1.97 4.54 7.42
N SER A 48 2.46 5.70 7.85
CA SER A 48 2.16 6.98 7.20
C SER A 48 2.88 7.11 5.87
N ARG A 49 2.20 7.67 4.85
CA ARG A 49 2.81 7.98 3.56
C ARG A 49 3.86 9.10 3.68
N GLU A 50 3.57 10.12 4.51
CA GLU A 50 4.42 11.29 4.75
C GLU A 50 5.10 11.18 6.12
N VAL A 51 6.41 11.44 6.15
CA VAL A 51 7.21 11.49 7.38
C VAL A 51 7.88 12.85 7.50
N ARG A 52 7.60 13.55 8.60
CA ARG A 52 8.12 14.89 8.85
C ARG A 52 9.56 14.87 9.31
N LEU A 53 10.33 15.84 8.83
CA LEU A 53 11.72 16.06 9.21
C LEU A 53 11.82 17.13 10.32
N PRO A 54 12.89 17.11 11.14
CA PRO A 54 13.08 18.07 12.24
C PRO A 54 13.08 19.53 11.80
N SER A 55 13.63 19.84 10.63
CA SER A 55 13.65 21.21 10.07
C SER A 55 12.29 21.71 9.57
N GLY A 56 11.26 20.86 9.55
CA GLY A 56 9.91 21.15 9.04
C GLY A 56 9.70 20.74 7.59
N GLY A 57 10.70 20.13 6.94
CA GLY A 57 10.53 19.39 5.69
C GLY A 57 9.81 18.05 5.88
N ALA A 58 9.63 17.29 4.82
CA ALA A 58 9.02 15.98 4.86
C ALA A 58 9.58 15.07 3.76
N ILE A 59 9.57 13.78 4.00
CA ILE A 59 9.76 12.77 2.97
C ILE A 59 8.42 12.08 2.69
N VAL A 60 8.13 11.83 1.43
CA VAL A 60 6.94 11.10 0.96
C VAL A 60 7.39 9.79 0.37
N ILE A 61 6.84 8.67 0.87
CA ILE A 61 7.24 7.33 0.47
C ILE A 61 6.07 6.68 -0.26
N ASP A 62 6.27 6.43 -1.56
CA ASP A 62 5.27 5.83 -2.43
C ASP A 62 5.75 4.48 -2.97
N HIS A 63 4.89 3.48 -2.84
CA HIS A 63 5.09 2.17 -3.42
C HIS A 63 4.52 2.14 -4.83
N THR A 64 5.35 1.76 -5.79
CA THR A 64 4.90 1.42 -7.13
C THR A 64 5.01 -0.09 -7.34
N GLU A 65 4.50 -0.60 -8.45
CA GLU A 65 4.60 -2.02 -8.77
C GLU A 65 6.07 -2.51 -8.86
N ALA A 66 6.98 -1.68 -9.36
CA ALA A 66 8.36 -2.07 -9.66
C ALA A 66 9.39 -1.58 -8.63
N LEU A 67 9.14 -0.45 -7.97
CA LEU A 67 10.11 0.20 -7.08
C LEU A 67 9.42 1.04 -6.01
N VAL A 68 10.18 1.49 -5.03
CA VAL A 68 9.75 2.48 -4.05
C VAL A 68 10.34 3.83 -4.44
N SER A 69 9.51 4.86 -4.57
CA SER A 69 9.94 6.23 -4.76
C SER A 69 9.86 7.01 -3.46
N ILE A 70 10.86 7.83 -3.20
CA ILE A 70 10.92 8.69 -2.02
C ILE A 70 11.18 10.11 -2.51
N ASP A 71 10.24 11.01 -2.25
CA ASP A 71 10.32 12.43 -2.60
C ASP A 71 10.67 13.25 -1.35
N VAL A 72 11.59 14.21 -1.48
CA VAL A 72 12.05 15.06 -0.39
C VAL A 72 11.54 16.48 -0.57
N ASN A 73 10.71 16.93 0.36
CA ASN A 73 10.10 18.26 0.35
C ASN A 73 10.66 19.14 1.46
N SER A 74 11.10 20.37 1.14
CA SER A 74 11.67 21.32 2.10
C SER A 74 10.64 22.00 3.01
N GLY A 75 9.35 21.81 2.78
CA GLY A 75 8.31 22.47 3.51
C GLY A 75 8.35 24.00 3.34
N ARG A 76 7.62 24.70 4.23
CA ARG A 76 7.54 26.18 4.21
C ARG A 76 8.73 26.88 4.90
N SER A 77 9.81 26.19 5.16
CA SER A 77 11.00 26.71 5.86
C SER A 77 11.87 27.59 4.95
N THR A 78 11.26 28.47 4.16
CA THR A 78 11.94 29.48 3.33
C THR A 78 12.47 30.67 4.11
N LYS A 79 12.76 30.52 5.39
CA LYS A 79 13.29 31.60 6.24
C LYS A 79 14.80 31.82 6.13
N GLY A 80 15.47 31.03 5.29
CA GLY A 80 16.91 31.18 5.06
C GLY A 80 17.19 32.09 3.87
N SER A 81 18.17 32.96 4.00
CA SER A 81 18.70 33.81 2.92
C SER A 81 19.44 33.02 1.84
N ASP A 82 19.55 31.70 2.00
CA ASP A 82 20.26 30.78 1.11
C ASP A 82 19.42 29.51 0.90
N ILE A 83 18.84 29.43 -0.30
CA ILE A 83 18.01 28.29 -0.74
C ILE A 83 18.87 27.00 -0.79
N GLU A 84 20.11 27.12 -1.26
CA GLU A 84 21.06 26.00 -1.34
C GLU A 84 21.37 25.42 0.05
N HIS A 85 21.56 26.26 1.06
CA HIS A 85 21.82 25.80 2.43
C HIS A 85 20.61 25.10 3.05
N THR A 86 19.40 25.61 2.77
CA THR A 86 18.16 24.97 3.23
C THR A 86 17.97 23.61 2.56
N ALA A 87 18.18 23.50 1.24
CA ALA A 87 18.12 22.26 0.49
C ALA A 87 19.12 21.23 1.02
N PHE A 88 20.36 21.67 1.27
CA PHE A 88 21.41 20.82 1.80
C PHE A 88 21.08 20.23 3.18
N ASN A 89 20.62 21.08 4.12
CA ASN A 89 20.24 20.63 5.46
C ASN A 89 19.05 19.68 5.43
N THR A 90 18.01 20.00 4.63
CA THR A 90 16.84 19.13 4.47
C THR A 90 17.25 17.78 3.88
N ASN A 91 18.14 17.76 2.88
CA ASN A 91 18.61 16.53 2.28
C ASN A 91 19.45 15.68 3.24
N LEU A 92 20.24 16.29 4.13
CA LEU A 92 20.97 15.57 5.18
C LEU A 92 20.01 14.88 6.17
N GLU A 93 18.99 15.61 6.64
CA GLU A 93 17.96 15.04 7.50
C GLU A 93 17.16 13.93 6.80
N ALA A 94 16.83 14.16 5.52
CA ALA A 94 16.15 13.18 4.69
C ALA A 94 16.98 11.91 4.52
N ALA A 95 18.29 11.99 4.32
CA ALA A 95 19.19 10.84 4.19
C ALA A 95 19.16 9.95 5.46
N ASP A 96 19.20 10.55 6.64
CA ASP A 96 19.08 9.82 7.91
C ASP A 96 17.72 9.16 8.06
N GLU A 97 16.64 9.91 7.77
CA GLU A 97 15.28 9.44 7.92
C GLU A 97 14.93 8.35 6.91
N VAL A 98 15.36 8.47 5.65
CA VAL A 98 15.20 7.43 4.63
C VAL A 98 15.84 6.13 5.09
N ALA A 99 17.09 6.16 5.56
CA ALA A 99 17.76 4.97 6.08
C ALA A 99 17.00 4.34 7.25
N ARG A 100 16.40 5.16 8.13
CA ARG A 100 15.56 4.70 9.24
C ARG A 100 14.29 4.04 8.74
N GLN A 101 13.57 4.67 7.80
CA GLN A 101 12.32 4.18 7.25
C GLN A 101 12.50 2.89 6.44
N LEU A 102 13.59 2.74 5.70
CA LEU A 102 13.93 1.49 5.02
C LEU A 102 13.99 0.29 5.99
N ARG A 103 14.60 0.51 7.18
CA ARG A 103 14.67 -0.52 8.23
C ARG A 103 13.34 -0.76 8.93
N LEU A 104 12.62 0.30 9.29
CA LEU A 104 11.34 0.20 10.03
C LEU A 104 10.26 -0.50 9.19
N ARG A 105 10.19 -0.18 7.91
CA ARG A 105 9.17 -0.71 6.98
C ARG A 105 9.60 -1.99 6.29
N ASP A 106 10.85 -2.43 6.48
CA ASP A 106 11.49 -3.53 5.73
C ASP A 106 11.39 -3.36 4.19
N LEU A 107 11.55 -2.12 3.73
CA LEU A 107 11.51 -1.85 2.30
C LEU A 107 12.72 -2.49 1.61
N GLY A 108 12.48 -3.25 0.56
CA GLY A 108 13.53 -3.91 -0.21
C GLY A 108 13.29 -3.81 -1.71
N GLY A 109 14.29 -4.16 -2.49
CA GLY A 109 14.29 -4.00 -3.94
C GLY A 109 14.91 -2.67 -4.35
N LEU A 110 14.47 -2.14 -5.49
CA LEU A 110 14.93 -0.86 -6.02
C LEU A 110 14.21 0.29 -5.33
N VAL A 111 14.96 1.26 -4.86
CA VAL A 111 14.45 2.49 -4.26
C VAL A 111 15.08 3.68 -4.97
N VAL A 112 14.28 4.64 -5.37
CA VAL A 112 14.72 5.90 -5.99
C VAL A 112 14.37 7.05 -5.05
N ILE A 113 15.35 7.85 -4.70
CA ILE A 113 15.20 9.01 -3.82
C ILE A 113 15.36 10.27 -4.68
N ASP A 114 14.38 11.14 -4.64
CA ASP A 114 14.40 12.46 -5.28
C ASP A 114 14.78 13.50 -4.23
N PHE A 115 16.08 13.84 -4.20
CA PHE A 115 16.60 14.88 -3.31
C PHE A 115 16.34 16.26 -3.90
N ILE A 116 16.15 17.25 -3.02
CA ILE A 116 16.05 18.64 -3.43
C ILE A 116 17.33 19.02 -4.19
N ASP A 117 17.19 19.69 -5.32
CA ASP A 117 18.30 20.09 -6.18
C ASP A 117 19.37 20.87 -5.42
N MET A 118 20.62 20.49 -5.64
CA MET A 118 21.82 21.14 -5.09
C MET A 118 22.80 21.45 -6.22
N GLU A 119 23.26 22.68 -6.30
CA GLU A 119 24.26 23.10 -7.30
C GLU A 119 25.66 22.62 -6.95
N SER A 120 25.99 22.58 -5.65
CA SER A 120 27.32 22.22 -5.16
C SER A 120 27.55 20.72 -5.18
N ALA A 121 28.48 20.25 -6.02
CA ALA A 121 28.93 18.85 -6.02
C ALA A 121 29.56 18.40 -4.68
N ARG A 122 30.01 19.33 -3.84
CA ARG A 122 30.47 19.02 -2.48
C ARG A 122 29.32 18.66 -1.60
N ASN A 123 28.21 19.43 -1.63
CA ASN A 123 27.00 19.18 -0.86
C ASN A 123 26.37 17.84 -1.26
N GLN A 124 26.31 17.54 -2.57
CA GLN A 124 25.81 16.24 -3.07
C GLN A 124 26.61 15.07 -2.50
N ARG A 125 27.95 15.14 -2.51
CA ARG A 125 28.79 14.08 -1.93
C ARG A 125 28.60 13.92 -0.43
N GLU A 126 28.36 15.01 0.29
CA GLU A 126 28.14 14.96 1.73
C GLU A 126 26.80 14.28 2.07
N VAL A 127 25.73 14.54 1.30
CA VAL A 127 24.45 13.84 1.41
C VAL A 127 24.63 12.35 1.06
N GLU A 128 25.36 12.00 -0.02
CA GLU A 128 25.67 10.61 -0.36
C GLU A 128 26.40 9.87 0.78
N ASN A 129 27.40 10.52 1.38
CA ASN A 129 28.14 9.96 2.49
C ASN A 129 27.24 9.78 3.72
N ARG A 130 26.43 10.78 4.04
CA ARG A 130 25.50 10.72 5.16
C ARG A 130 24.51 9.55 5.03
N LEU A 131 23.96 9.38 3.84
CA LEU A 131 23.08 8.24 3.55
C LEU A 131 23.80 6.90 3.72
N ARG A 132 25.04 6.80 3.20
CA ARG A 132 25.86 5.59 3.33
C ARG A 132 26.17 5.25 4.79
N ASP A 133 26.51 6.26 5.58
CA ASP A 133 26.79 6.10 7.01
C ASP A 133 25.55 5.67 7.78
N ALA A 134 24.39 6.26 7.47
CA ALA A 134 23.10 5.89 8.08
C ALA A 134 22.66 4.47 7.70
N LEU A 135 22.99 4.00 6.51
CA LEU A 135 22.71 2.63 6.04
C LEU A 135 23.67 1.59 6.61
N HIS A 136 24.80 1.98 7.19
CA HIS A 136 25.78 1.06 7.80
C HIS A 136 25.16 0.21 8.92
N TYR A 137 24.13 0.71 9.60
CA TYR A 137 23.42 -0.01 10.67
C TYR A 137 22.38 -0.99 10.14
N ASP A 138 22.18 -1.09 8.82
CA ASP A 138 21.23 -2.01 8.23
C ASP A 138 21.78 -3.43 8.17
N ARG A 139 20.99 -4.42 8.57
CA ARG A 139 21.34 -5.84 8.45
C ARG A 139 21.28 -6.35 7.01
N ALA A 140 20.48 -5.68 6.17
CA ALA A 140 20.34 -6.02 4.76
C ALA A 140 21.54 -5.47 3.97
N ARG A 141 21.95 -6.20 2.93
CA ARG A 141 22.94 -5.68 1.98
C ARG A 141 22.30 -4.55 1.17
N VAL A 142 22.91 -3.38 1.22
CA VAL A 142 22.48 -2.21 0.46
C VAL A 142 23.59 -1.79 -0.51
N GLN A 143 23.21 -1.47 -1.73
CA GLN A 143 24.09 -0.89 -2.74
C GLN A 143 23.51 0.48 -3.12
N THR A 144 24.31 1.54 -3.05
CA THR A 144 23.87 2.91 -3.34
C THR A 144 24.60 3.42 -4.57
N GLY A 145 23.87 4.10 -5.46
CA GLY A 145 24.41 4.89 -6.54
C GLY A 145 24.97 6.24 -6.07
N LYS A 146 25.19 7.14 -7.01
CA LYS A 146 25.51 8.55 -6.78
C LYS A 146 24.32 9.41 -7.14
N ILE A 147 24.25 10.61 -6.58
CA ILE A 147 23.23 11.58 -7.00
C ILE A 147 23.49 11.94 -8.46
N SER A 148 22.47 11.73 -9.28
CA SER A 148 22.52 12.06 -10.71
C SER A 148 22.43 13.58 -10.93
N ARG A 149 22.68 14.03 -12.16
CA ARG A 149 22.48 15.44 -12.54
C ARG A 149 21.01 15.92 -12.41
N PHE A 150 20.09 15.01 -12.14
CA PHE A 150 18.66 15.29 -11.97
C PHE A 150 18.24 15.24 -10.49
N GLY A 151 19.17 15.23 -9.53
CA GLY A 151 18.84 15.11 -8.10
C GLY A 151 18.51 13.69 -7.62
N LEU A 152 18.38 12.73 -8.53
CA LEU A 152 17.95 11.37 -8.20
C LEU A 152 19.11 10.51 -7.70
N LEU A 153 18.88 9.79 -6.60
CA LEU A 153 19.76 8.73 -6.11
C LEU A 153 19.03 7.39 -6.13
N GLU A 154 19.64 6.43 -6.80
CA GLU A 154 19.15 5.05 -6.83
C GLU A 154 19.90 4.19 -5.81
N LEU A 155 19.17 3.31 -5.14
CA LEU A 155 19.74 2.30 -4.27
C LEU A 155 19.00 0.97 -4.42
N SER A 156 19.70 -0.13 -4.13
CA SER A 156 19.11 -1.46 -4.09
C SER A 156 19.34 -2.06 -2.71
N ARG A 157 18.26 -2.48 -2.05
CA ARG A 157 18.30 -3.12 -0.74
C ARG A 157 17.79 -4.55 -0.83
N GLN A 158 18.53 -5.48 -0.26
CA GLN A 158 18.13 -6.87 -0.21
C GLN A 158 16.80 -7.03 0.54
N ARG A 159 15.83 -7.73 -0.06
CA ARG A 159 14.59 -8.12 0.62
C ARG A 159 14.88 -9.24 1.62
N LEU A 160 14.69 -8.99 2.90
CA LEU A 160 14.83 -9.99 3.95
C LEU A 160 13.51 -10.70 4.25
N ARG A 161 12.41 -9.98 4.13
CA ARG A 161 11.03 -10.43 4.32
C ARG A 161 10.08 -9.50 3.55
N PRO A 162 8.78 -9.84 3.42
CA PRO A 162 7.79 -8.92 2.87
C PRO A 162 7.78 -7.61 3.68
N SER A 163 7.57 -6.49 2.99
CA SER A 163 7.51 -5.17 3.63
C SER A 163 6.29 -5.05 4.55
N LEU A 164 6.33 -4.10 5.48
CA LEU A 164 5.24 -3.82 6.40
C LEU A 164 3.93 -3.49 5.63
N GLY A 165 4.03 -2.77 4.51
CA GLY A 165 2.90 -2.46 3.65
C GLY A 165 2.32 -3.69 2.97
N GLU A 166 3.15 -4.58 2.43
CA GLU A 166 2.70 -5.80 1.75
C GLU A 166 1.93 -6.76 2.69
N THR A 167 2.26 -6.77 3.98
CA THR A 167 1.63 -7.67 4.95
C THR A 167 0.36 -7.12 5.58
N ASN A 168 0.19 -5.79 5.63
CA ASN A 168 -0.88 -5.17 6.41
C ASN A 168 -1.83 -4.29 5.59
N HIS A 169 -1.53 -4.03 4.33
CA HIS A 169 -2.40 -3.25 3.46
C HIS A 169 -3.15 -4.14 2.48
N VAL A 170 -4.40 -3.79 2.23
CA VAL A 170 -5.23 -4.39 1.18
C VAL A 170 -5.27 -3.43 0.00
N ALA A 171 -5.16 -3.96 -1.22
CA ALA A 171 -5.25 -3.13 -2.42
C ALA A 171 -6.61 -2.41 -2.47
N CYS A 172 -6.59 -1.10 -2.70
CA CYS A 172 -7.82 -0.32 -2.81
C CYS A 172 -8.61 -0.78 -4.05
N PRO A 173 -9.88 -1.22 -3.93
CA PRO A 173 -10.68 -1.73 -5.06
C PRO A 173 -11.02 -0.64 -6.09
N ARG A 174 -10.90 0.65 -5.73
CA ARG A 174 -11.18 1.77 -6.63
C ARG A 174 -9.99 2.17 -7.49
N CYS A 175 -8.80 2.25 -6.90
CA CYS A 175 -7.62 2.77 -7.60
C CYS A 175 -6.50 1.74 -7.79
N HIS A 176 -6.64 0.54 -7.24
CA HIS A 176 -5.64 -0.54 -7.31
C HIS A 176 -4.21 -0.07 -7.01
N GLY A 177 -4.07 0.92 -6.09
CA GLY A 177 -2.78 1.46 -5.68
C GLY A 177 -2.31 2.70 -6.46
N THR A 178 -3.04 3.15 -7.49
CA THR A 178 -2.64 4.33 -8.29
C THR A 178 -2.85 5.68 -7.59
N GLY A 179 -3.65 5.72 -6.51
CA GLY A 179 -4.00 6.96 -5.79
C GLY A 179 -4.97 7.89 -6.52
N HIS A 180 -5.29 7.61 -7.79
CA HIS A 180 -6.18 8.41 -8.63
C HIS A 180 -7.25 7.53 -9.24
N ILE A 181 -8.46 8.06 -9.40
CA ILE A 181 -9.57 7.40 -10.08
C ILE A 181 -10.10 8.29 -11.20
N ARG A 182 -10.72 7.66 -12.17
CA ARG A 182 -11.39 8.38 -13.24
C ARG A 182 -12.64 9.07 -12.71
N GLY A 183 -12.84 10.36 -13.03
CA GLY A 183 -14.03 11.12 -12.60
C GLY A 183 -15.34 10.56 -13.19
N ILE A 184 -16.47 10.88 -12.54
CA ILE A 184 -17.80 10.34 -12.84
C ILE A 184 -18.19 10.57 -14.31
N GLU A 185 -18.10 11.79 -14.80
CA GLU A 185 -18.45 12.12 -16.20
C GLU A 185 -17.59 11.33 -17.19
N SER A 186 -16.29 11.28 -16.97
CA SER A 186 -15.35 10.56 -17.83
C SER A 186 -15.62 9.06 -17.83
N THR A 187 -15.96 8.49 -16.67
CA THR A 187 -16.35 7.09 -16.51
C THR A 187 -17.66 6.80 -17.23
N ALA A 188 -18.67 7.64 -17.04
CA ALA A 188 -19.97 7.50 -17.68
C ALA A 188 -19.87 7.57 -19.22
N LEU A 189 -19.08 8.51 -19.74
CA LEU A 189 -18.83 8.60 -21.19
C LEU A 189 -18.05 7.40 -21.74
N HIS A 190 -17.16 6.85 -20.97
CA HIS A 190 -16.45 5.61 -21.32
C HIS A 190 -17.44 4.44 -21.38
N ILE A 191 -18.26 4.27 -20.36
CA ILE A 191 -19.30 3.23 -20.33
C ILE A 191 -20.23 3.35 -21.53
N LEU A 192 -20.68 4.55 -21.85
CA LEU A 192 -21.53 4.79 -23.03
C LEU A 192 -20.87 4.33 -24.34
N ARG A 193 -19.57 4.57 -24.51
CA ARG A 193 -18.83 4.13 -25.71
C ARG A 193 -18.73 2.60 -25.76
N ILE A 194 -18.40 1.95 -24.64
CA ILE A 194 -18.35 0.48 -24.60
C ILE A 194 -19.75 -0.11 -24.84
N THR A 195 -20.81 0.47 -24.26
CA THR A 195 -22.19 0.07 -24.51
C THR A 195 -22.53 0.15 -26.01
N GLN A 196 -22.11 1.22 -26.67
CA GLN A 196 -22.30 1.36 -28.12
C GLN A 196 -21.50 0.30 -28.90
N GLU A 197 -20.28 0.00 -28.49
CA GLU A 197 -19.44 -1.03 -29.11
C GLU A 197 -20.06 -2.43 -28.95
N GLU A 198 -20.55 -2.77 -27.75
CA GLU A 198 -21.27 -4.02 -27.51
C GLU A 198 -22.59 -4.10 -28.32
N ALA A 199 -23.28 -2.99 -28.49
CA ALA A 199 -24.49 -2.91 -29.30
C ALA A 199 -24.24 -3.19 -30.78
N MET A 200 -23.06 -2.88 -31.29
CA MET A 200 -22.67 -3.10 -32.69
C MET A 200 -22.35 -4.56 -33.02
N LYS A 201 -22.18 -5.41 -32.02
CA LYS A 201 -21.88 -6.84 -32.24
C LYS A 201 -23.11 -7.58 -32.78
N GLU A 202 -22.88 -8.55 -33.66
CA GLU A 202 -23.95 -9.35 -34.26
C GLU A 202 -24.80 -10.08 -33.23
N ASN A 203 -26.13 -10.17 -33.49
CA ASN A 203 -27.10 -10.85 -32.63
C ASN A 203 -27.25 -10.25 -31.22
N SER A 204 -26.89 -8.98 -31.00
CA SER A 204 -27.15 -8.29 -29.74
C SER A 204 -28.63 -7.93 -29.64
N ALA A 205 -29.30 -8.28 -28.53
CA ALA A 205 -30.68 -7.93 -28.25
C ALA A 205 -30.81 -6.98 -27.05
N ILE A 206 -30.18 -7.33 -25.92
CA ILE A 206 -30.24 -6.52 -24.72
C ILE A 206 -28.80 -6.31 -24.21
N ILE A 207 -28.49 -5.09 -23.78
CA ILE A 207 -27.23 -4.77 -23.12
C ILE A 207 -27.54 -4.27 -21.73
N GLN A 208 -27.17 -5.08 -20.75
CA GLN A 208 -27.30 -4.74 -19.34
C GLN A 208 -26.01 -4.12 -18.85
N VAL A 209 -26.09 -2.93 -18.27
CA VAL A 209 -24.95 -2.19 -17.76
C VAL A 209 -25.15 -1.91 -16.27
N GLN A 210 -24.40 -2.59 -15.42
CA GLN A 210 -24.37 -2.29 -14.00
C GLN A 210 -23.25 -1.27 -13.73
N LEU A 211 -23.62 -0.19 -13.06
CA LEU A 211 -22.71 0.93 -12.85
C LEU A 211 -23.05 1.67 -11.53
N PRO A 212 -22.09 2.44 -10.97
CA PRO A 212 -22.34 3.25 -9.78
C PRO A 212 -23.52 4.20 -9.96
N VAL A 213 -24.27 4.44 -8.89
CA VAL A 213 -25.49 5.27 -8.90
C VAL A 213 -25.23 6.66 -9.51
N GLU A 214 -24.11 7.29 -9.19
CA GLU A 214 -23.75 8.61 -9.71
C GLU A 214 -23.54 8.61 -11.24
N ALA A 215 -22.85 7.60 -11.76
CA ALA A 215 -22.63 7.45 -13.20
C ALA A 215 -23.94 7.09 -13.92
N ALA A 216 -24.79 6.26 -13.32
CA ALA A 216 -26.12 5.96 -13.85
C ALA A 216 -26.99 7.20 -13.94
N THR A 217 -27.03 7.99 -12.87
CA THR A 217 -27.78 9.24 -12.82
C THR A 217 -27.35 10.22 -13.91
N PHE A 218 -26.03 10.36 -14.10
CA PHE A 218 -25.50 11.19 -15.17
C PHE A 218 -25.90 10.69 -16.56
N LEU A 219 -25.81 9.39 -16.85
CA LEU A 219 -26.20 8.82 -18.14
C LEU A 219 -27.68 8.97 -18.44
N ILE A 220 -28.54 8.65 -17.45
CA ILE A 220 -29.98 8.67 -17.59
C ILE A 220 -30.49 10.12 -17.83
N ASN A 221 -29.92 11.10 -17.16
CA ASN A 221 -30.37 12.47 -17.23
C ASN A 221 -29.67 13.25 -18.35
N GLU A 222 -28.35 13.27 -18.36
CA GLU A 222 -27.58 14.12 -19.28
C GLU A 222 -27.32 13.47 -20.64
N LYS A 223 -27.36 12.15 -20.72
CA LYS A 223 -27.05 11.41 -21.97
C LYS A 223 -28.21 10.55 -22.49
N ARG A 224 -29.44 10.75 -21.99
CA ARG A 224 -30.65 10.04 -22.44
C ARG A 224 -30.80 10.01 -23.97
N ALA A 225 -30.63 11.16 -24.63
CA ALA A 225 -30.76 11.24 -26.07
C ALA A 225 -29.70 10.43 -26.84
N HIS A 226 -28.52 10.24 -26.27
CA HIS A 226 -27.47 9.42 -26.87
C HIS A 226 -27.79 7.93 -26.72
N ILE A 227 -28.29 7.50 -25.55
CA ILE A 227 -28.72 6.14 -25.31
C ILE A 227 -29.83 5.76 -26.29
N HIS A 228 -30.84 6.59 -26.39
CA HIS A 228 -31.95 6.37 -27.33
C HIS A 228 -31.51 6.26 -28.79
N LYS A 229 -30.53 7.08 -29.22
CA LYS A 229 -29.93 6.96 -30.57
C LYS A 229 -29.18 5.63 -30.77
N ILE A 230 -28.57 5.08 -29.74
CA ILE A 230 -27.92 3.77 -29.81
C ILE A 230 -28.98 2.68 -30.00
N GLU A 231 -30.07 2.72 -29.21
CA GLU A 231 -31.18 1.78 -29.26
C GLU A 231 -31.87 1.80 -30.66
N GLU A 232 -32.24 2.98 -31.15
CA GLU A 232 -32.86 3.12 -32.48
C GLU A 232 -31.95 2.66 -33.62
N ARG A 233 -30.67 3.01 -33.56
CA ARG A 233 -29.74 2.75 -34.65
C ARG A 233 -29.31 1.29 -34.73
N MET A 234 -29.18 0.61 -33.57
CA MET A 234 -28.67 -0.76 -33.49
C MET A 234 -29.79 -1.78 -33.31
N GLY A 235 -31.02 -1.35 -32.98
CA GLY A 235 -32.16 -2.24 -32.71
C GLY A 235 -31.98 -3.07 -31.43
N VAL A 236 -31.25 -2.54 -30.46
CA VAL A 236 -30.95 -3.19 -29.17
C VAL A 236 -31.59 -2.42 -28.02
N GLU A 237 -31.92 -3.11 -26.96
CA GLU A 237 -32.38 -2.50 -25.70
C GLU A 237 -31.17 -2.25 -24.77
N VAL A 238 -31.06 -1.06 -24.18
CA VAL A 238 -30.00 -0.70 -23.22
C VAL A 238 -30.59 -0.53 -21.85
N VAL A 239 -30.30 -1.46 -20.96
CA VAL A 239 -30.78 -1.45 -19.57
C VAL A 239 -29.66 -0.98 -18.64
N LEU A 240 -29.80 0.23 -18.11
CA LEU A 240 -28.89 0.77 -17.10
C LEU A 240 -29.37 0.35 -15.71
N ILE A 241 -28.50 -0.33 -14.96
CA ILE A 241 -28.77 -0.87 -13.64
C ILE A 241 -27.90 -0.13 -12.62
N PRO A 242 -28.44 0.87 -11.89
CA PRO A 242 -27.72 1.53 -10.82
C PRO A 242 -27.45 0.53 -9.67
N ASN A 243 -26.18 0.33 -9.33
CA ASN A 243 -25.76 -0.58 -8.30
C ASN A 243 -25.05 0.19 -7.17
N ILE A 244 -25.60 0.11 -5.95
CA ILE A 244 -25.05 0.75 -4.75
C ILE A 244 -23.77 0.08 -4.24
N HIS A 245 -23.51 -1.16 -4.65
CA HIS A 245 -22.32 -1.91 -4.25
C HIS A 245 -21.14 -1.68 -5.18
N LEU A 246 -21.36 -1.04 -6.33
CA LEU A 246 -20.29 -0.65 -7.24
C LEU A 246 -19.81 0.77 -6.95
N GLU A 247 -18.51 0.91 -6.80
CA GLU A 247 -17.87 2.22 -6.65
C GLU A 247 -17.16 2.64 -7.94
N THR A 248 -17.22 3.93 -8.27
CA THR A 248 -16.48 4.50 -9.40
C THR A 248 -14.98 4.20 -9.29
N PRO A 249 -14.30 3.70 -10.35
CA PRO A 249 -14.72 3.64 -11.75
C PRO A 249 -15.26 2.27 -12.21
N ASN A 250 -15.59 1.36 -11.33
CA ASN A 250 -15.97 -0.02 -11.67
C ASN A 250 -17.36 -0.07 -12.31
N TYR A 251 -17.54 -0.98 -13.25
CA TYR A 251 -18.82 -1.27 -13.91
C TYR A 251 -18.79 -2.68 -14.51
N THR A 252 -19.97 -3.23 -14.77
CA THR A 252 -20.12 -4.53 -15.43
C THR A 252 -21.05 -4.38 -16.62
N ILE A 253 -20.67 -4.93 -17.78
CA ILE A 253 -21.51 -4.93 -18.99
C ILE A 253 -21.76 -6.37 -19.40
N THR A 254 -23.03 -6.73 -19.51
CA THR A 254 -23.47 -8.05 -19.97
C THR A 254 -24.29 -7.89 -21.24
N ARG A 255 -23.84 -8.54 -22.31
CA ARG A 255 -24.55 -8.59 -23.59
C ARG A 255 -25.38 -9.86 -23.68
N ILE A 256 -26.68 -9.72 -23.93
CA ILE A 256 -27.61 -10.83 -24.14
C ILE A 256 -27.92 -10.91 -25.64
N LYS A 257 -27.75 -12.09 -26.19
CA LYS A 257 -28.08 -12.37 -27.59
C LYS A 257 -29.57 -12.62 -27.76
N SER A 258 -30.08 -12.47 -28.97
CA SER A 258 -31.48 -12.72 -29.31
C SER A 258 -31.91 -14.17 -28.96
N ASP A 259 -30.98 -15.12 -29.05
CA ASP A 259 -31.24 -16.55 -28.77
C ASP A 259 -31.25 -16.86 -27.26
N ASP A 260 -30.70 -15.99 -26.43
CA ASP A 260 -30.50 -16.18 -24.99
C ASP A 260 -31.53 -15.39 -24.12
N ILE A 261 -32.57 -14.86 -24.73
CA ILE A 261 -33.60 -14.11 -24.02
C ILE A 261 -34.47 -15.08 -23.20
N THR A 262 -34.42 -14.95 -21.88
CA THR A 262 -35.19 -15.72 -20.93
C THR A 262 -36.06 -14.80 -20.07
N GLU A 263 -37.07 -15.36 -19.36
CA GLU A 263 -37.85 -14.56 -18.39
C GLU A 263 -36.97 -13.92 -17.30
N GLU A 264 -35.83 -14.50 -17.00
CA GLU A 264 -34.84 -13.95 -16.06
C GLU A 264 -34.14 -12.71 -16.60
N THR A 265 -33.88 -12.65 -17.90
CA THR A 265 -33.25 -11.49 -18.55
C THR A 265 -34.22 -10.33 -18.78
N ALA A 266 -35.54 -10.56 -18.68
CA ALA A 266 -36.58 -9.57 -18.81
C ALA A 266 -37.09 -9.01 -17.45
N ARG A 267 -36.38 -9.27 -16.35
CA ARG A 267 -36.73 -8.72 -15.03
C ARG A 267 -36.57 -7.21 -15.00
N ALA A 268 -37.29 -6.56 -14.08
CA ALA A 268 -37.16 -5.12 -13.87
C ALA A 268 -35.73 -4.79 -13.36
N SER A 269 -35.14 -3.70 -13.87
CA SER A 269 -33.73 -3.31 -13.62
C SER A 269 -33.34 -3.24 -12.12
N TYR A 270 -34.27 -2.86 -11.26
CA TYR A 270 -34.03 -2.78 -9.81
C TYR A 270 -33.88 -4.17 -9.14
N GLN A 271 -34.32 -5.24 -9.79
CA GLN A 271 -34.17 -6.63 -9.31
C GLN A 271 -32.90 -7.30 -9.83
N MET A 272 -32.21 -6.68 -10.79
CA MET A 272 -31.02 -7.20 -11.45
C MET A 272 -29.71 -6.77 -10.78
N VAL A 273 -29.79 -6.03 -9.65
CA VAL A 273 -28.60 -5.57 -8.93
C VAL A 273 -27.84 -6.78 -8.37
N GLU A 274 -26.64 -7.00 -8.89
CA GLU A 274 -25.72 -7.99 -8.34
C GLU A 274 -25.19 -7.50 -6.99
N LYS A 275 -25.39 -8.31 -5.96
CA LYS A 275 -24.68 -8.12 -4.71
C LYS A 275 -23.25 -8.64 -4.89
N PRO A 276 -22.23 -7.97 -4.32
CA PRO A 276 -20.91 -8.58 -4.26
C PRO A 276 -21.12 -9.95 -3.62
N ALA A 277 -20.60 -11.01 -4.24
CA ALA A 277 -20.42 -12.26 -3.53
C ALA A 277 -19.71 -11.85 -2.23
N GLU A 278 -20.30 -12.14 -1.07
CA GLU A 278 -19.55 -12.11 0.16
C GLU A 278 -18.34 -12.98 -0.17
N GLU A 279 -17.20 -12.34 -0.41
CA GLU A 279 -15.95 -13.03 -0.27
C GLU A 279 -16.04 -13.50 1.18
N GLU A 280 -16.53 -14.75 1.37
CA GLU A 280 -16.16 -15.50 2.54
C GLU A 280 -14.67 -15.22 2.61
N SER A 281 -14.30 -14.34 3.57
CA SER A 281 -12.92 -14.16 3.91
C SER A 281 -12.42 -15.58 4.03
N THR A 282 -11.79 -16.05 3.00
CA THR A 282 -10.90 -17.17 3.09
C THR A 282 -9.86 -16.67 4.06
N VAL A 283 -10.22 -16.72 5.34
CA VAL A 283 -9.28 -16.93 6.41
C VAL A 283 -8.45 -18.02 5.79
N ALA A 284 -7.28 -17.61 5.27
CA ALA A 284 -6.35 -18.51 4.59
C ALA A 284 -6.45 -19.79 5.39
N GLU A 285 -7.04 -20.83 4.79
CA GLU A 285 -7.03 -22.14 5.40
C GLU A 285 -5.59 -22.29 5.77
N GLN A 286 -5.33 -22.18 7.08
CA GLN A 286 -3.99 -22.34 7.60
C GLN A 286 -3.63 -23.68 7.03
N GLU A 287 -2.75 -23.68 6.02
CA GLU A 287 -2.13 -24.90 5.54
C GLU A 287 -1.89 -25.73 6.79
N PRO A 288 -2.43 -26.96 6.88
CA PRO A 288 -2.38 -27.72 8.11
C PRO A 288 -0.93 -27.65 8.55
N LYS A 289 -0.68 -26.93 9.67
CA LYS A 289 0.69 -26.72 10.18
C LYS A 289 1.35 -28.07 10.10
N ALA A 290 2.33 -28.19 9.19
CA ALA A 290 3.06 -29.43 8.97
C ALA A 290 3.40 -29.92 10.38
N VAL A 291 2.84 -31.07 10.74
CA VAL A 291 2.99 -31.68 12.07
C VAL A 291 4.49 -31.65 12.32
N ARG A 292 4.95 -30.77 13.20
CA ARG A 292 6.36 -30.66 13.54
C ARG A 292 6.78 -32.08 13.90
N ALA A 293 7.70 -32.65 13.15
CA ALA A 293 8.23 -33.96 13.44
C ALA A 293 8.63 -33.95 14.91
N GLU A 294 7.99 -34.79 15.71
CA GLU A 294 8.35 -34.94 17.12
C GLU A 294 9.83 -35.26 17.19
N ALA A 295 10.55 -34.54 18.05
CA ALA A 295 11.96 -34.80 18.22
C ALA A 295 12.16 -36.31 18.54
N ALA A 296 12.98 -37.00 17.74
CA ALA A 296 13.24 -38.43 17.87
C ALA A 296 13.86 -38.80 19.26
N VAL A 297 14.37 -37.81 19.98
CA VAL A 297 14.95 -37.96 21.32
C VAL A 297 14.17 -37.07 22.30
N LYS A 298 13.30 -37.67 23.06
CA LYS A 298 12.59 -37.04 24.20
C LYS A 298 13.35 -37.37 25.47
N GLY A 299 13.77 -36.36 26.20
CA GLY A 299 14.22 -36.53 27.60
C GLY A 299 15.71 -36.41 27.90
N ILE A 300 16.52 -35.90 26.97
CA ILE A 300 17.90 -35.52 27.32
C ILE A 300 17.93 -34.06 27.72
N THR A 301 17.85 -33.77 28.99
CA THR A 301 18.20 -32.46 29.53
C THR A 301 19.74 -32.37 29.54
N PRO A 302 20.33 -31.33 28.88
CA PRO A 302 21.77 -31.13 28.95
C PRO A 302 22.21 -30.91 30.41
N SER A 303 23.24 -31.61 30.84
CA SER A 303 23.78 -31.54 32.20
C SER A 303 24.54 -30.24 32.50
N SER A 304 24.72 -29.39 31.51
CA SER A 304 25.38 -28.08 31.65
C SER A 304 24.72 -27.04 30.71
N PRO A 305 24.66 -25.76 31.12
CA PRO A 305 24.20 -24.68 30.23
C PRO A 305 25.10 -24.57 29.00
N ALA A 306 24.50 -24.14 27.86
CA ALA A 306 25.26 -23.88 26.64
C ALA A 306 26.31 -22.78 26.87
N PRO A 307 27.50 -22.88 26.24
CA PRO A 307 28.60 -21.93 26.42
C PRO A 307 28.28 -20.50 26.04
#